data_4eece412190bd95d2025e8e2fe31cf99
#
_entry.id   4eece412190bd95d2025e8e2fe31cf99
#
_cell.length_a   1.000
_cell.length_b   1.000
_cell.length_c   1.000
_cell.angle_alpha   90.00
_cell.angle_beta   90.00
_cell.angle_gamma   90.00
#
_symmetry.space_group_name_H-M   'P 1'
#
loop_
_entity.id
_entity.type
_entity.pdbx_description
1 polymer ?
#
loop_
_entity_poly.entity_id
_entity_poly.type
_entity_poly.pdbx_seq_one_letter_code
_entity_poly.pdbx_strand_id
1 'polypeptide(L)'
;KGKVKPVDGGQAIVQELEYAENGTYKRYSGYDVLNITPSDVFTAAQFSFAQAAVAVSISGLEMLQNSGKEQMINLLESRIGNAERTFTNNLSSDCYSDGTADGGKQIGGLQLLVADVGTSGTVGGISRQTWPFWRPNNQSFATAGLAPGPATMQTMMNRTWLAQARGADRPDLIIADNIFFRYYWESLQAIQRIASDTDAMAGFQSLKFMDADVVFDGGFQGVAAGTGTVIDGNGITWTSGTGAPASHMYFLNTDYIFLRPHRDRDMVPLDPDRFSVNQDAMVKLVGWAGNMTISNSFLQGVLGV
;
A
#
# COMPACT_ATOMS: atom_id res chain seq x y z
N LYS A 1 -5.31 9.34 2.87
CA LYS A 1 -5.08 10.35 1.80
C LYS A 1 -5.09 9.62 0.46
N GLY A 2 -6.20 9.68 -0.26
CA GLY A 2 -6.36 8.90 -1.50
C GLY A 2 -5.61 9.52 -2.67
N LYS A 3 -4.58 8.86 -3.14
CA LYS A 3 -3.87 9.20 -4.38
C LYS A 3 -4.23 8.16 -5.45
N VAL A 4 -5.48 8.19 -5.89
CA VAL A 4 -5.97 7.34 -6.98
C VAL A 4 -5.89 8.14 -8.27
N LYS A 5 -5.17 7.61 -9.26
CA LYS A 5 -5.05 8.19 -10.60
C LYS A 5 -5.44 7.15 -11.63
N PRO A 6 -6.67 7.17 -12.15
CA PRO A 6 -7.13 6.19 -13.14
C PRO A 6 -6.31 6.26 -14.43
N VAL A 7 -6.22 5.12 -15.11
CA VAL A 7 -5.50 4.95 -16.38
C VAL A 7 -6.52 4.54 -17.45
N ASP A 8 -6.37 5.11 -18.66
CA ASP A 8 -7.30 4.87 -19.76
C ASP A 8 -6.93 3.65 -20.64
N GLY A 9 -5.76 3.04 -20.42
CA GLY A 9 -5.31 1.87 -21.16
C GLY A 9 -3.81 1.90 -21.45
N GLY A 10 -3.38 1.00 -22.34
CA GLY A 10 -1.98 0.79 -22.70
C GLY A 10 -1.52 -0.63 -22.36
N GLN A 11 -0.39 -1.06 -22.88
CA GLN A 11 0.19 -2.38 -22.59
C GLN A 11 0.76 -2.43 -21.16
N ALA A 12 1.23 -1.29 -20.65
CA ALA A 12 1.75 -1.13 -19.31
C ALA A 12 1.45 0.27 -18.79
N ILE A 13 1.43 0.42 -17.46
CA ILE A 13 1.33 1.72 -16.81
C ILE A 13 2.72 2.33 -16.77
N VAL A 14 2.93 3.41 -17.52
CA VAL A 14 4.21 4.12 -17.59
C VAL A 14 4.23 5.26 -16.58
N GLN A 15 5.27 5.31 -15.77
CA GLN A 15 5.54 6.38 -14.82
C GLN A 15 6.84 7.08 -15.21
N GLU A 16 6.75 8.34 -15.59
CA GLU A 16 7.92 9.17 -15.87
C GLU A 16 8.73 9.44 -14.60
N LEU A 17 10.05 9.41 -14.73
CA LEU A 17 11.00 9.60 -13.65
C LEU A 17 12.08 10.58 -14.07
N GLU A 18 12.38 11.52 -13.18
CA GLU A 18 13.59 12.36 -13.25
C GLU A 18 14.61 11.76 -12.28
N TYR A 19 15.78 11.34 -12.79
CA TYR A 19 16.76 10.59 -12.01
C TYR A 19 18.09 11.32 -11.79
N ALA A 20 18.32 12.42 -12.48
CA ALA A 20 19.55 13.17 -12.38
C ALA A 20 19.31 14.68 -12.52
N GLU A 21 20.18 15.46 -11.93
CA GLU A 21 20.22 16.91 -12.13
C GLU A 21 20.85 17.25 -13.49
N ASN A 22 20.49 18.41 -14.03
CA ASN A 22 21.09 18.89 -15.27
C ASN A 22 22.56 19.27 -15.05
N GLY A 23 23.48 18.50 -15.64
CA GLY A 23 24.92 18.68 -15.52
C GLY A 23 25.49 19.92 -16.24
N THR A 24 24.63 20.73 -16.87
CA THR A 24 25.10 21.96 -17.55
C THR A 24 25.25 23.16 -16.62
N TYR A 25 24.80 23.04 -15.35
CA TYR A 25 24.93 24.13 -14.39
C TYR A 25 26.39 24.50 -14.14
N LYS A 26 26.78 25.75 -14.45
CA LYS A 26 28.12 26.30 -14.23
C LYS A 26 28.02 27.76 -13.81
N ARG A 27 28.82 28.14 -12.84
CA ARG A 27 29.08 29.56 -12.56
C ARG A 27 30.10 30.04 -13.58
N TYR A 28 29.87 31.19 -14.17
CA TYR A 28 30.75 31.73 -15.21
C TYR A 28 31.10 33.19 -14.96
N SER A 29 32.19 33.63 -15.55
CA SER A 29 32.64 35.03 -15.54
C SER A 29 33.11 35.44 -16.94
N GLY A 30 32.60 36.56 -17.44
CA GLY A 30 33.02 37.16 -18.71
C GLY A 30 32.92 36.22 -19.92
N TYR A 31 34.06 35.81 -20.45
CA TYR A 31 34.19 35.04 -21.70
C TYR A 31 34.22 33.50 -21.49
N ASP A 32 33.81 33.00 -20.35
CA ASP A 32 33.81 31.58 -20.10
C ASP A 32 32.86 30.83 -21.06
N VAL A 33 33.31 29.68 -21.53
CA VAL A 33 32.51 28.79 -22.37
C VAL A 33 31.55 28.00 -21.50
N LEU A 34 30.25 28.08 -21.84
CA LEU A 34 29.21 27.30 -21.19
C LEU A 34 29.02 25.95 -21.86
N ASN A 35 28.78 24.91 -21.06
CA ASN A 35 28.41 23.61 -21.59
C ASN A 35 26.92 23.60 -21.97
N ILE A 36 26.65 23.46 -23.28
CA ILE A 36 25.31 23.42 -23.86
C ILE A 36 24.88 22.00 -24.28
N THR A 37 25.70 20.99 -23.95
CA THR A 37 25.42 19.62 -24.30
C THR A 37 24.21 19.13 -23.50
N PRO A 38 23.16 18.60 -24.16
CA PRO A 38 22.00 18.05 -23.43
C PRO A 38 22.44 16.86 -22.58
N SER A 39 21.94 16.79 -21.36
CA SER A 39 22.11 15.65 -20.45
C SER A 39 20.84 14.80 -20.42
N ASP A 40 21.01 13.49 -20.43
CA ASP A 40 19.88 12.56 -20.25
C ASP A 40 19.54 12.51 -18.76
N VAL A 41 18.38 13.03 -18.40
CA VAL A 41 17.93 13.18 -16.99
C VAL A 41 16.58 12.49 -16.73
N PHE A 42 15.94 11.96 -17.78
CA PHE A 42 14.62 11.35 -17.69
C PHE A 42 14.67 9.88 -18.04
N THR A 43 13.87 9.11 -17.34
CA THR A 43 13.60 7.69 -17.63
C THR A 43 12.15 7.37 -17.32
N ALA A 44 11.71 6.13 -17.53
CA ALA A 44 10.36 5.71 -17.22
C ALA A 44 10.35 4.32 -16.56
N ALA A 45 9.58 4.21 -15.49
CA ALA A 45 9.24 2.91 -14.91
C ALA A 45 7.96 2.36 -15.55
N GLN A 46 7.92 1.06 -15.80
CA GLN A 46 6.80 0.36 -16.42
C GLN A 46 6.22 -0.66 -15.45
N PHE A 47 4.93 -0.56 -15.18
CA PHE A 47 4.20 -1.47 -14.30
C PHE A 47 3.14 -2.23 -15.11
N SER A 48 3.09 -3.55 -14.98
CA SER A 48 2.07 -4.38 -15.62
C SER A 48 0.72 -4.19 -14.95
N PHE A 49 -0.38 -4.40 -15.70
CA PHE A 49 -1.70 -4.48 -15.10
C PHE A 49 -1.89 -5.80 -14.38
N ALA A 50 -2.35 -5.74 -13.14
CA ALA A 50 -2.90 -6.87 -12.41
C ALA A 50 -4.43 -6.84 -12.50
N GLN A 51 -5.07 -8.01 -12.46
CA GLN A 51 -6.53 -8.13 -12.53
C GLN A 51 -7.04 -8.97 -11.37
N ALA A 52 -8.14 -8.53 -10.78
CA ALA A 52 -8.85 -9.27 -9.76
C ALA A 52 -10.33 -9.31 -10.09
N ALA A 53 -11.00 -10.40 -9.76
CA ALA A 53 -12.43 -10.54 -9.93
C ALA A 53 -13.06 -11.35 -8.80
N VAL A 54 -14.29 -11.00 -8.46
CA VAL A 54 -15.14 -11.76 -7.55
C VAL A 54 -16.39 -12.21 -8.30
N ALA A 55 -16.78 -13.45 -8.11
CA ALA A 55 -17.98 -14.03 -8.70
C ALA A 55 -19.14 -14.07 -7.69
N VAL A 56 -20.29 -13.60 -8.10
CA VAL A 56 -21.56 -13.79 -7.40
C VAL A 56 -22.41 -14.75 -8.23
N SER A 57 -22.68 -15.95 -7.68
CA SER A 57 -23.49 -16.96 -8.35
C SER A 57 -24.79 -17.17 -7.60
N ILE A 58 -25.87 -17.37 -8.35
CA ILE A 58 -27.21 -17.71 -7.82
C ILE A 58 -27.77 -18.84 -8.65
N SER A 59 -28.27 -19.90 -8.00
CA SER A 59 -28.94 -21.01 -8.68
C SER A 59 -30.37 -20.63 -9.02
N GLY A 60 -30.93 -21.26 -10.07
CA GLY A 60 -32.33 -21.09 -10.47
C GLY A 60 -33.31 -21.44 -9.36
N LEU A 61 -33.01 -22.49 -8.59
CA LEU A 61 -33.84 -22.88 -7.44
C LEU A 61 -33.87 -21.82 -6.35
N GLU A 62 -32.70 -21.22 -6.01
CA GLU A 62 -32.64 -20.14 -5.02
C GLU A 62 -33.41 -18.90 -5.49
N MET A 63 -33.39 -18.61 -6.78
CA MET A 63 -34.18 -17.52 -7.35
C MET A 63 -35.67 -17.76 -7.23
N LEU A 64 -36.14 -18.99 -7.47
CA LEU A 64 -37.54 -19.38 -7.31
C LEU A 64 -37.98 -19.33 -5.85
N GLN A 65 -37.16 -19.82 -4.93
CA GLN A 65 -37.47 -19.83 -3.49
C GLN A 65 -37.48 -18.45 -2.88
N ASN A 66 -36.69 -17.53 -3.41
CA ASN A 66 -36.59 -16.17 -2.92
C ASN A 66 -37.37 -15.15 -3.79
N SER A 67 -38.39 -15.61 -4.50
CA SER A 67 -39.26 -14.77 -5.34
C SER A 67 -40.64 -14.55 -4.70
N GLY A 68 -41.27 -13.40 -4.99
CA GLY A 68 -42.63 -13.08 -4.59
C GLY A 68 -42.76 -12.35 -3.24
N LYS A 69 -44.02 -12.34 -2.71
CA LYS A 69 -44.39 -11.63 -1.47
C LYS A 69 -43.80 -12.25 -0.19
N GLU A 70 -43.43 -13.52 -0.25
CA GLU A 70 -42.84 -14.30 0.86
C GLU A 70 -41.33 -14.18 0.94
N GLN A 71 -40.74 -13.28 0.20
CA GLN A 71 -39.30 -13.03 0.22
C GLN A 71 -38.85 -12.54 1.61
N MET A 72 -38.14 -13.39 2.33
CA MET A 72 -37.64 -13.06 3.68
C MET A 72 -36.33 -12.27 3.68
N ILE A 73 -35.51 -12.45 2.65
CA ILE A 73 -34.16 -11.83 2.55
C ILE A 73 -33.93 -11.43 1.10
N ASN A 74 -33.40 -10.24 0.88
CA ASN A 74 -32.87 -9.87 -0.43
C ASN A 74 -31.49 -10.55 -0.65
N LEU A 75 -31.57 -11.84 -1.05
CA LEU A 75 -30.41 -12.72 -1.17
C LEU A 75 -29.36 -12.18 -2.15
N LEU A 76 -29.83 -11.63 -3.27
CA LEU A 76 -28.94 -11.06 -4.30
C LEU A 76 -28.16 -9.86 -3.77
N GLU A 77 -28.85 -8.92 -3.14
CA GLU A 77 -28.23 -7.74 -2.55
C GLU A 77 -27.22 -8.11 -1.45
N SER A 78 -27.59 -9.08 -0.60
CA SER A 78 -26.70 -9.56 0.45
C SER A 78 -25.43 -10.23 -0.10
N ARG A 79 -25.55 -11.00 -1.19
CA ARG A 79 -24.40 -11.64 -1.85
C ARG A 79 -23.51 -10.62 -2.57
N ILE A 80 -24.10 -9.63 -3.22
CA ILE A 80 -23.34 -8.52 -3.84
C ILE A 80 -22.59 -7.74 -2.76
N GLY A 81 -23.26 -7.33 -1.69
CA GLY A 81 -22.60 -6.61 -0.60
C GLY A 81 -21.52 -7.42 0.12
N ASN A 82 -21.65 -8.74 0.21
CA ASN A 82 -20.58 -9.61 0.70
C ASN A 82 -19.40 -9.64 -0.29
N ALA A 83 -19.67 -9.78 -1.58
CA ALA A 83 -18.65 -9.79 -2.61
C ALA A 83 -17.84 -8.48 -2.65
N GLU A 84 -18.51 -7.33 -2.54
CA GLU A 84 -17.86 -6.03 -2.48
C GLU A 84 -16.95 -5.87 -1.25
N ARG A 85 -17.44 -6.30 -0.07
CA ARG A 85 -16.61 -6.29 1.15
C ARG A 85 -15.42 -7.23 1.05
N THR A 86 -15.63 -8.44 0.53
CA THR A 86 -14.55 -9.41 0.30
C THR A 86 -13.51 -8.85 -0.67
N PHE A 87 -13.96 -8.20 -1.74
CA PHE A 87 -13.09 -7.60 -2.72
C PHE A 87 -12.26 -6.47 -2.09
N THR A 88 -12.91 -5.56 -1.36
CA THR A 88 -12.26 -4.44 -0.69
C THR A 88 -11.22 -4.91 0.33
N ASN A 89 -11.53 -5.93 1.12
CA ASN A 89 -10.60 -6.48 2.10
C ASN A 89 -9.38 -7.13 1.44
N ASN A 90 -9.58 -7.90 0.38
CA ASN A 90 -8.47 -8.52 -0.35
C ASN A 90 -7.60 -7.47 -1.07
N LEU A 91 -8.21 -6.48 -1.72
CA LEU A 91 -7.47 -5.40 -2.37
C LEU A 91 -6.65 -4.58 -1.35
N SER A 92 -7.22 -4.33 -0.16
CA SER A 92 -6.49 -3.69 0.94
C SER A 92 -5.28 -4.51 1.39
N SER A 93 -5.43 -5.84 1.50
CA SER A 93 -4.33 -6.75 1.78
C SER A 93 -3.27 -6.72 0.69
N ASP A 94 -3.70 -6.71 -0.56
CA ASP A 94 -2.80 -6.68 -1.72
C ASP A 94 -1.98 -5.40 -1.80
N CYS A 95 -2.45 -4.28 -1.26
CA CYS A 95 -1.66 -3.06 -1.14
C CYS A 95 -0.39 -3.21 -0.29
N TYR A 96 -0.34 -4.21 0.57
CA TYR A 96 0.87 -4.52 1.38
C TYR A 96 1.70 -5.67 0.82
N SER A 97 1.30 -6.25 -0.30
CA SER A 97 1.93 -7.44 -0.88
C SER A 97 3.30 -7.18 -1.50
N ASP A 98 4.01 -8.25 -1.77
CA ASP A 98 5.24 -8.26 -2.57
C ASP A 98 5.00 -8.51 -4.07
N GLY A 99 3.74 -8.75 -4.48
CA GLY A 99 3.34 -8.99 -5.85
C GLY A 99 3.64 -10.40 -6.36
N THR A 100 4.06 -11.34 -5.52
CA THR A 100 4.48 -12.69 -5.96
C THR A 100 3.36 -13.73 -5.90
N ALA A 101 2.30 -13.47 -5.14
CA ALA A 101 1.20 -14.41 -5.01
C ALA A 101 0.49 -14.69 -6.34
N ASP A 102 -0.18 -15.85 -6.40
CA ASP A 102 -0.90 -16.34 -7.58
C ASP A 102 -0.06 -16.38 -8.87
N GLY A 103 1.24 -16.65 -8.73
CA GLY A 103 2.18 -16.68 -9.85
C GLY A 103 2.48 -15.30 -10.42
N GLY A 104 2.51 -14.26 -9.58
CA GLY A 104 2.84 -12.88 -9.96
C GLY A 104 1.66 -12.10 -10.57
N LYS A 105 0.42 -12.53 -10.31
CA LYS A 105 -0.80 -11.84 -10.77
C LYS A 105 -1.30 -10.79 -9.77
N GLN A 106 -0.80 -10.83 -8.54
CA GLN A 106 -1.09 -9.88 -7.49
C GLN A 106 -0.56 -8.49 -7.83
N ILE A 107 -1.17 -7.43 -7.32
CA ILE A 107 -0.61 -6.08 -7.44
C ILE A 107 0.71 -5.96 -6.68
N GLY A 108 1.62 -5.15 -7.19
CA GLY A 108 2.87 -4.84 -6.48
C GLY A 108 2.62 -3.83 -5.35
N GLY A 109 2.45 -4.32 -4.13
CA GLY A 109 2.16 -3.49 -2.97
C GLY A 109 3.39 -2.87 -2.30
N LEU A 110 3.22 -2.42 -1.06
CA LEU A 110 4.26 -1.70 -0.32
C LEU A 110 5.52 -2.54 -0.07
N GLN A 111 5.39 -3.86 0.16
CA GLN A 111 6.57 -4.72 0.34
C GLN A 111 7.45 -4.78 -0.91
N LEU A 112 6.86 -4.65 -2.11
CA LEU A 112 7.62 -4.55 -3.35
C LEU A 112 8.18 -3.13 -3.56
N LEU A 113 7.33 -2.11 -3.39
CA LEU A 113 7.69 -0.72 -3.69
C LEU A 113 8.65 -0.12 -2.66
N VAL A 114 8.50 -0.49 -1.39
CA VAL A 114 9.31 -0.01 -0.25
C VAL A 114 9.85 -1.23 0.49
N ALA A 115 10.75 -1.97 -0.17
CA ALA A 115 11.26 -3.22 0.33
C ALA A 115 12.24 -3.03 1.51
N ASP A 116 12.24 -4.01 2.43
CA ASP A 116 13.16 -4.06 3.58
C ASP A 116 14.63 -4.13 3.16
N VAL A 117 14.91 -4.76 2.02
CA VAL A 117 16.22 -4.78 1.39
C VAL A 117 16.23 -3.82 0.20
N GLY A 118 16.56 -2.56 0.46
CA GLY A 118 16.53 -1.50 -0.55
C GLY A 118 17.52 -1.68 -1.71
N THR A 119 18.53 -2.53 -1.56
CA THR A 119 19.61 -2.71 -2.54
C THR A 119 19.37 -3.83 -3.55
N SER A 120 18.30 -4.58 -3.44
CA SER A 120 17.99 -5.73 -4.31
C SER A 120 16.61 -5.59 -4.96
N GLY A 121 16.40 -6.40 -6.01
CA GLY A 121 15.13 -6.47 -6.73
C GLY A 121 15.00 -5.47 -7.87
N THR A 122 13.97 -5.72 -8.69
CA THR A 122 13.61 -4.89 -9.84
C THR A 122 12.18 -4.42 -9.68
N VAL A 123 11.96 -3.13 -9.81
CA VAL A 123 10.63 -2.51 -9.69
C VAL A 123 10.42 -1.59 -10.88
N GLY A 124 9.30 -1.75 -11.56
CA GLY A 124 9.01 -0.97 -12.77
C GLY A 124 10.03 -1.16 -13.90
N GLY A 125 10.68 -2.34 -13.97
CA GLY A 125 11.73 -2.61 -14.94
C GLY A 125 13.11 -2.04 -14.58
N ILE A 126 13.24 -1.32 -13.46
CA ILE A 126 14.49 -0.68 -13.02
C ILE A 126 15.09 -1.49 -11.86
N SER A 127 16.36 -1.91 -12.03
CA SER A 127 17.11 -2.66 -11.01
C SER A 127 17.62 -1.73 -9.91
N ARG A 128 17.26 -2.02 -8.65
CA ARG A 128 17.76 -1.31 -7.47
C ARG A 128 19.24 -1.58 -7.20
N GLN A 129 19.74 -2.72 -7.66
CA GLN A 129 21.17 -3.04 -7.53
C GLN A 129 22.02 -2.09 -8.36
N THR A 130 21.59 -1.82 -9.60
CA THR A 130 22.32 -0.96 -10.55
C THR A 130 22.09 0.52 -10.27
N TRP A 131 20.86 0.91 -9.89
CA TRP A 131 20.45 2.30 -9.80
C TRP A 131 20.15 2.74 -8.37
N PRO A 132 21.09 3.44 -7.69
CA PRO A 132 20.91 3.89 -6.31
C PRO A 132 19.75 4.85 -6.09
N PHE A 133 19.40 5.69 -7.09
CA PHE A 133 18.28 6.62 -6.98
C PHE A 133 16.91 5.92 -6.81
N TRP A 134 16.82 4.64 -7.21
CA TRP A 134 15.59 3.83 -7.13
C TRP A 134 15.49 3.00 -5.84
N ARG A 135 16.39 3.22 -4.89
CA ARG A 135 16.42 2.51 -3.61
C ARG A 135 15.56 3.21 -2.59
N PRO A 136 14.61 2.53 -1.93
CA PRO A 136 13.94 3.07 -0.76
C PRO A 136 14.91 3.18 0.42
N ASN A 137 14.56 4.04 1.36
CA ASN A 137 15.29 4.17 2.61
C ASN A 137 14.86 3.06 3.57
N ASN A 138 15.73 2.14 3.88
CA ASN A 138 15.46 1.09 4.84
C ASN A 138 16.29 1.29 6.11
N GLN A 139 15.66 1.19 7.24
CA GLN A 139 16.27 1.22 8.56
C GLN A 139 15.83 -0.03 9.33
N SER A 140 16.73 -0.59 10.12
CA SER A 140 16.44 -1.77 10.94
C SER A 140 17.02 -1.58 12.33
N PHE A 141 16.29 -2.04 13.32
CA PHE A 141 16.75 -2.07 14.70
C PHE A 141 18.01 -2.94 14.83
N ALA A 142 18.06 -4.08 14.14
CA ALA A 142 19.22 -4.97 14.13
C ALA A 142 20.46 -4.25 13.57
N THR A 143 20.35 -3.54 12.45
CA THR A 143 21.45 -2.77 11.86
C THR A 143 21.90 -1.62 12.77
N ALA A 144 20.99 -1.05 13.53
CA ALA A 144 21.31 0.01 14.49
C ALA A 144 21.90 -0.52 15.80
N GLY A 145 21.90 -1.85 16.03
CA GLY A 145 22.33 -2.46 17.29
C GLY A 145 21.37 -2.18 18.46
N LEU A 146 20.11 -1.90 18.17
CA LEU A 146 19.09 -1.57 19.14
C LEU A 146 18.03 -2.68 19.19
N ALA A 147 17.43 -2.90 20.35
CA ALA A 147 16.26 -3.75 20.48
C ALA A 147 14.98 -2.93 20.26
N PRO A 148 13.95 -3.47 19.55
CA PRO A 148 12.67 -2.81 19.44
C PRO A 148 12.01 -2.64 20.79
N GLY A 149 11.53 -1.42 21.07
CA GLY A 149 10.86 -1.12 22.33
C GLY A 149 10.47 0.36 22.45
N PRO A 150 9.66 0.71 23.49
CA PRO A 150 9.19 2.08 23.67
C PRO A 150 10.31 3.12 23.82
N ALA A 151 11.42 2.73 24.47
CA ALA A 151 12.56 3.64 24.70
C ALA A 151 13.36 3.96 23.42
N THR A 152 13.37 3.06 22.44
CA THR A 152 14.20 3.17 21.23
C THR A 152 13.41 3.55 19.99
N MET A 153 12.07 3.41 20.03
CA MET A 153 11.19 3.64 18.88
C MET A 153 11.33 5.07 18.33
N GLN A 154 11.23 6.10 19.18
CA GLN A 154 11.35 7.48 18.73
C GLN A 154 12.72 7.79 18.11
N THR A 155 13.79 7.21 18.63
CA THR A 155 15.14 7.38 18.07
C THR A 155 15.22 6.82 16.65
N MET A 156 14.65 5.64 16.42
CA MET A 156 14.64 5.03 15.09
C MET A 156 13.70 5.77 14.12
N MET A 157 12.56 6.24 14.60
CA MET A 157 11.65 7.07 13.79
C MET A 157 12.31 8.38 13.36
N ASN A 158 13.00 9.08 14.28
CA ASN A 158 13.78 10.28 13.96
C ASN A 158 14.84 10.00 12.90
N ARG A 159 15.58 8.90 13.04
CA ARG A 159 16.61 8.50 12.09
C ARG A 159 16.04 8.24 10.70
N THR A 160 14.93 7.50 10.63
CA THR A 160 14.25 7.20 9.37
C THR A 160 13.69 8.46 8.72
N TRP A 161 13.05 9.32 9.49
CA TRP A 161 12.50 10.59 9.01
C TRP A 161 13.59 11.49 8.41
N LEU A 162 14.67 11.71 9.16
CA LEU A 162 15.77 12.58 8.71
C LEU A 162 16.46 12.06 7.46
N ALA A 163 16.52 10.74 7.28
CA ALA A 163 17.10 10.14 6.09
C ALA A 163 16.27 10.39 4.82
N GLN A 164 14.97 10.61 4.96
CA GLN A 164 14.04 10.81 3.84
C GLN A 164 13.70 12.28 3.57
N ALA A 165 13.82 13.15 4.58
CA ALA A 165 13.46 14.55 4.44
C ALA A 165 14.42 15.28 3.50
N ARG A 166 13.89 15.88 2.44
CA ARG A 166 14.63 16.70 1.46
C ARG A 166 13.88 17.99 1.17
N GLY A 167 14.29 19.06 1.82
CA GLY A 167 13.65 20.36 1.64
C GLY A 167 12.16 20.33 2.01
N ALA A 168 11.31 20.56 1.03
CA ALA A 168 9.85 20.48 1.20
C ALA A 168 9.32 19.05 1.19
N ASP A 169 10.04 18.12 0.54
CA ASP A 169 9.63 16.73 0.41
C ASP A 169 9.99 15.95 1.68
N ARG A 170 8.97 15.48 2.35
CA ARG A 170 9.07 14.72 3.59
C ARG A 170 7.93 13.71 3.69
N PRO A 171 8.05 12.66 4.50
CA PRO A 171 6.95 11.75 4.74
C PRO A 171 5.74 12.50 5.31
N ASP A 172 4.55 12.23 4.79
CA ASP A 172 3.28 12.81 5.23
C ASP A 172 2.36 11.76 5.86
N LEU A 173 2.67 10.47 5.67
CA LEU A 173 1.92 9.36 6.21
C LEU A 173 2.87 8.29 6.74
N ILE A 174 2.63 7.86 7.97
CA ILE A 174 3.35 6.75 8.59
C ILE A 174 2.33 5.65 8.89
N ILE A 175 2.54 4.47 8.30
CA ILE A 175 1.69 3.30 8.54
C ILE A 175 2.46 2.31 9.39
N ALA A 176 1.93 1.98 10.54
CA ALA A 176 2.55 1.08 11.49
C ALA A 176 1.72 -0.18 11.73
N ASP A 177 2.40 -1.29 11.96
CA ASP A 177 1.78 -2.49 12.51
C ASP A 177 1.37 -2.29 13.97
N ASN A 178 0.67 -3.26 14.54
CA ASN A 178 0.19 -3.22 15.92
C ASN A 178 1.34 -3.18 16.97
N ILE A 179 2.48 -3.80 16.69
CA ILE A 179 3.61 -3.86 17.63
C ILE A 179 4.33 -2.52 17.67
N PHE A 180 4.70 -1.98 16.54
CA PHE A 180 5.43 -0.72 16.44
C PHE A 180 4.55 0.48 16.81
N PHE A 181 3.25 0.45 16.43
CA PHE A 181 2.31 1.46 16.87
C PHE A 181 2.17 1.49 18.39
N ARG A 182 2.08 0.31 19.05
CA ARG A 182 2.06 0.21 20.50
C ARG A 182 3.33 0.76 21.14
N TYR A 183 4.51 0.42 20.64
CA TYR A 183 5.77 0.95 21.16
C TYR A 183 5.86 2.47 21.02
N TYR A 184 5.40 2.99 19.90
CA TYR A 184 5.33 4.44 19.70
C TYR A 184 4.34 5.09 20.70
N TRP A 185 3.15 4.54 20.85
CA TRP A 185 2.16 5.05 21.79
C TRP A 185 2.68 5.01 23.23
N GLU A 186 3.24 3.88 23.67
CA GLU A 186 3.85 3.74 25.00
C GLU A 186 4.98 4.75 25.23
N SER A 187 5.76 5.07 24.22
CA SER A 187 6.83 6.08 24.29
C SER A 187 6.30 7.49 24.54
N LEU A 188 5.10 7.80 24.04
CA LEU A 188 4.43 9.09 24.22
C LEU A 188 3.75 9.23 25.59
N GLN A 189 3.32 8.14 26.21
CA GLN A 189 2.63 8.16 27.50
C GLN A 189 3.50 8.76 28.62
N ALA A 190 4.81 8.65 28.53
CA ALA A 190 5.75 9.25 29.45
C ALA A 190 5.83 10.80 29.33
N ILE A 191 5.45 11.34 28.17
CA ILE A 191 5.67 12.75 27.81
C ILE A 191 4.34 13.51 27.68
N GLN A 192 3.27 12.87 27.25
CA GLN A 192 1.99 13.52 26.93
C GLN A 192 0.83 13.03 27.80
N ARG A 193 0.36 13.91 28.66
CA ARG A 193 -1.00 13.85 29.24
C ARG A 193 -1.98 14.80 28.54
N ILE A 194 -1.66 15.30 27.36
CA ILE A 194 -2.48 16.31 26.66
C ILE A 194 -2.80 15.76 25.27
N ALA A 195 -4.01 15.22 25.10
CA ALA A 195 -4.58 14.91 23.82
C ALA A 195 -5.33 16.14 23.27
N SER A 196 -5.25 16.39 21.99
CA SER A 196 -6.08 17.37 21.31
C SER A 196 -7.50 16.82 21.15
N ASP A 197 -8.49 17.53 21.67
CA ASP A 197 -9.91 17.10 21.67
C ASP A 197 -10.53 16.97 20.26
N THR A 198 -9.92 17.54 19.23
CA THR A 198 -10.54 17.67 17.90
C THR A 198 -10.43 16.38 17.05
N ASP A 199 -9.38 15.61 17.25
CA ASP A 199 -9.16 14.37 16.47
C ASP A 199 -9.85 13.13 17.09
N ALA A 200 -10.24 13.21 18.35
CA ALA A 200 -10.95 12.15 19.07
C ALA A 200 -12.39 11.93 18.55
N MET A 201 -12.99 12.90 17.88
CA MET A 201 -14.35 12.79 17.35
C MET A 201 -14.49 11.95 16.09
N ALA A 202 -13.40 11.65 15.37
CA ALA A 202 -13.43 10.90 14.12
C ALA A 202 -13.30 9.37 14.29
N GLY A 203 -13.11 8.86 15.51
CA GLY A 203 -13.00 7.42 15.78
C GLY A 203 -11.73 6.74 15.28
N PHE A 204 -10.83 7.46 14.64
CA PHE A 204 -9.51 7.00 14.26
C PHE A 204 -8.48 7.60 15.22
N GLN A 205 -7.80 6.75 15.97
CA GLN A 205 -6.65 7.19 16.75
C GLN A 205 -5.45 7.39 15.82
N SER A 206 -5.35 8.53 15.17
CA SER A 206 -4.13 8.95 14.49
C SER A 206 -3.26 9.74 15.47
N LEU A 207 -2.04 9.27 15.63
CA LEU A 207 -0.99 10.03 16.33
C LEU A 207 -0.24 10.85 15.29
N LYS A 208 0.38 11.96 15.73
CA LYS A 208 1.25 12.75 14.86
C LYS A 208 2.70 12.56 15.25
N PHE A 209 3.54 12.41 14.23
CA PHE A 209 4.98 12.44 14.37
C PHE A 209 5.54 13.50 13.43
N MET A 210 6.10 14.59 13.98
CA MET A 210 6.40 15.79 13.20
C MET A 210 5.15 16.27 12.43
N ASP A 211 5.19 16.29 11.09
CA ASP A 211 4.05 16.68 10.26
C ASP A 211 3.28 15.48 9.69
N ALA A 212 3.74 14.25 9.93
CA ALA A 212 3.12 13.04 9.41
C ALA A 212 2.05 12.49 10.36
N ASP A 213 0.99 11.99 9.77
CA ASP A 213 -0.03 11.23 10.49
C ASP A 213 0.46 9.79 10.69
N VAL A 214 0.49 9.32 11.94
CA VAL A 214 0.82 7.92 12.27
C VAL A 214 -0.47 7.14 12.39
N VAL A 215 -0.69 6.20 11.47
CA VAL A 215 -1.90 5.41 11.37
C VAL A 215 -1.58 3.96 11.71
N PHE A 216 -2.44 3.35 12.50
CA PHE A 216 -2.42 1.91 12.74
C PHE A 216 -3.14 1.18 11.59
N ASP A 217 -2.45 0.28 10.93
CA ASP A 217 -3.02 -0.64 9.97
C ASP A 217 -2.25 -1.96 10.02
N GLY A 218 -2.51 -2.75 11.02
CA GLY A 218 -1.78 -4.00 11.20
C GLY A 218 -2.51 -4.99 12.05
N GLY A 219 -2.86 -6.09 11.45
CA GLY A 219 -3.31 -7.28 12.10
C GLY A 219 -4.71 -7.25 12.72
N PHE A 220 -5.22 -8.43 12.91
CA PHE A 220 -6.51 -8.69 13.54
C PHE A 220 -6.28 -9.09 15.02
N GLN A 221 -6.95 -8.44 15.96
CA GLN A 221 -6.80 -8.71 17.40
C GLN A 221 -5.35 -8.83 17.91
N GLY A 222 -4.47 -7.96 17.46
CA GLY A 222 -3.08 -7.98 17.84
C GLY A 222 -2.19 -8.95 17.04
N VAL A 223 -2.74 -9.60 16.01
CA VAL A 223 -1.98 -10.45 15.07
C VAL A 223 -1.65 -9.63 13.84
N ALA A 224 -0.39 -9.33 13.64
CA ALA A 224 0.06 -8.62 12.45
C ALA A 224 -0.02 -9.51 11.21
N ALA A 225 -0.11 -8.88 10.02
CA ALA A 225 -0.13 -9.60 8.76
C ALA A 225 1.11 -10.49 8.60
N GLY A 226 0.91 -11.73 8.14
CA GLY A 226 1.98 -12.68 7.92
C GLY A 226 2.54 -13.39 9.17
N THR A 227 2.06 -13.11 10.38
CA THR A 227 2.55 -13.73 11.61
C THR A 227 1.95 -15.08 11.95
N GLY A 228 1.03 -15.59 11.13
CA GLY A 228 0.38 -16.88 11.36
C GLY A 228 -0.87 -16.79 12.22
N THR A 229 -1.20 -17.88 12.91
CA THR A 229 -2.42 -17.99 13.73
C THR A 229 -2.11 -17.75 15.20
N VAL A 230 -2.96 -16.95 15.84
CA VAL A 230 -2.96 -16.78 17.30
C VAL A 230 -4.25 -17.39 17.85
N ILE A 231 -4.13 -18.13 18.93
CA ILE A 231 -5.28 -18.66 19.68
C ILE A 231 -5.54 -17.73 20.85
N ASP A 232 -6.71 -17.14 20.93
CA ASP A 232 -7.09 -16.30 22.05
C ASP A 232 -7.39 -17.12 23.33
N GLY A 233 -7.61 -16.42 24.45
CA GLY A 233 -7.92 -17.05 25.73
C GLY A 233 -9.24 -17.88 25.74
N ASN A 234 -10.07 -17.74 24.70
CA ASN A 234 -11.32 -18.49 24.52
C ASN A 234 -11.15 -19.67 23.56
N GLY A 235 -9.94 -19.94 23.08
CA GLY A 235 -9.65 -20.99 22.11
C GLY A 235 -10.03 -20.67 20.67
N ILE A 236 -10.34 -19.41 20.36
CA ILE A 236 -10.65 -18.98 19.00
C ILE A 236 -9.33 -18.73 18.25
N THR A 237 -9.22 -19.39 17.10
CA THR A 237 -8.05 -19.24 16.24
C THR A 237 -8.22 -18.04 15.32
N TRP A 238 -7.34 -17.07 15.44
CA TRP A 238 -7.26 -15.91 14.54
C TRP A 238 -6.14 -16.11 13.55
N THR A 239 -6.47 -16.06 12.26
CA THR A 239 -5.46 -16.07 11.20
C THR A 239 -4.86 -14.67 11.06
N SER A 240 -3.61 -14.59 10.58
CA SER A 240 -2.94 -13.31 10.32
C SER A 240 -3.85 -12.34 9.56
N GLY A 241 -3.90 -11.13 10.04
CA GLY A 241 -4.73 -10.08 9.47
C GLY A 241 -4.20 -9.55 8.13
N THR A 242 -4.98 -8.67 7.57
CA THR A 242 -4.61 -7.81 6.46
C THR A 242 -3.94 -6.55 7.02
N GLY A 243 -3.01 -5.94 6.30
CA GLY A 243 -2.36 -4.70 6.72
C GLY A 243 -0.84 -4.79 6.71
N ALA A 244 -0.18 -3.89 7.44
CA ALA A 244 1.27 -3.85 7.50
C ALA A 244 1.86 -5.15 8.09
N PRO A 245 2.96 -5.68 7.53
CA PRO A 245 3.66 -6.83 8.09
C PRO A 245 4.08 -6.62 9.54
N ALA A 246 4.26 -7.72 10.28
CA ALA A 246 4.68 -7.68 11.67
C ALA A 246 6.00 -6.94 11.86
N SER A 247 6.06 -6.06 12.87
CA SER A 247 7.26 -5.27 13.19
C SER A 247 7.77 -4.43 12.02
N HIS A 248 6.85 -3.84 11.25
CA HIS A 248 7.15 -2.91 10.18
C HIS A 248 6.43 -1.58 10.38
N MET A 249 7.11 -0.52 9.99
CA MET A 249 6.54 0.82 9.93
C MET A 249 7.00 1.49 8.63
N TYR A 250 6.04 1.86 7.78
CA TYR A 250 6.28 2.51 6.51
C TYR A 250 6.17 4.03 6.66
N PHE A 251 7.21 4.73 6.22
CA PHE A 251 7.25 6.18 6.13
C PHE A 251 7.04 6.58 4.68
N LEU A 252 5.86 7.09 4.38
CA LEU A 252 5.42 7.33 3.02
C LEU A 252 5.29 8.82 2.73
N ASN A 253 5.77 9.21 1.57
CA ASN A 253 5.39 10.46 0.94
C ASN A 253 4.32 10.15 -0.12
N THR A 254 3.08 10.50 0.18
CA THR A 254 1.93 10.13 -0.64
C THR A 254 1.85 10.89 -1.97
N ASP A 255 2.70 11.89 -2.20
CA ASP A 255 2.76 12.59 -3.47
C ASP A 255 3.42 11.77 -4.59
N TYR A 256 4.16 10.73 -4.22
CA TYR A 256 4.93 9.90 -5.14
C TYR A 256 4.46 8.44 -5.23
N ILE A 257 3.42 8.05 -4.49
CA ILE A 257 2.80 6.73 -4.56
C ILE A 257 1.37 6.86 -5.04
N PHE A 258 0.98 6.06 -6.04
CA PHE A 258 -0.35 6.10 -6.63
C PHE A 258 -0.93 4.71 -6.79
N LEU A 259 -2.22 4.56 -6.49
CA LEU A 259 -3.02 3.45 -6.96
C LEU A 259 -3.61 3.85 -8.33
N ARG A 260 -3.37 3.02 -9.35
CA ARG A 260 -3.79 3.28 -10.73
C ARG A 260 -4.77 2.22 -11.22
N PRO A 261 -6.07 2.35 -10.90
CA PRO A 261 -7.09 1.51 -11.49
C PRO A 261 -7.32 1.89 -12.96
N HIS A 262 -7.76 0.92 -13.75
CA HIS A 262 -8.26 1.17 -15.10
C HIS A 262 -9.65 1.80 -15.01
N ARG A 263 -9.89 2.86 -15.78
CA ARG A 263 -11.14 3.63 -15.72
C ARG A 263 -12.40 2.77 -15.94
N ASP A 264 -12.34 1.83 -16.88
CA ASP A 264 -13.47 0.98 -17.22
C ASP A 264 -13.58 -0.30 -16.39
N ARG A 265 -12.65 -0.52 -15.44
CA ARG A 265 -12.59 -1.71 -14.59
C ARG A 265 -12.16 -1.39 -13.16
N ASP A 266 -12.82 -0.44 -12.55
CA ASP A 266 -12.65 -0.10 -11.14
C ASP A 266 -13.87 -0.57 -10.35
N MET A 267 -13.86 -1.84 -9.92
CA MET A 267 -14.97 -2.51 -9.23
C MET A 267 -16.28 -2.49 -10.01
N VAL A 268 -16.20 -2.67 -11.31
CA VAL A 268 -17.36 -2.63 -12.21
C VAL A 268 -17.85 -4.05 -12.50
N PRO A 269 -19.19 -4.27 -12.53
CA PRO A 269 -19.74 -5.53 -13.02
C PRO A 269 -19.32 -5.79 -14.47
N LEU A 270 -18.90 -7.01 -14.75
CA LEU A 270 -18.55 -7.43 -16.11
C LEU A 270 -19.82 -7.90 -16.83
N ASP A 271 -20.32 -7.10 -17.77
CA ASP A 271 -21.45 -7.44 -18.60
C ASP A 271 -21.02 -8.28 -19.83
N PRO A 272 -21.91 -9.15 -20.36
CA PRO A 272 -23.23 -9.52 -19.84
C PRO A 272 -23.16 -10.53 -18.70
N ASP A 273 -24.27 -10.67 -17.95
CA ASP A 273 -24.43 -11.76 -16.99
C ASP A 273 -24.22 -13.10 -17.70
N ARG A 274 -23.44 -13.98 -17.06
CA ARG A 274 -23.05 -15.26 -17.67
C ARG A 274 -23.94 -16.36 -17.13
N PHE A 275 -24.61 -17.06 -18.04
CA PHE A 275 -25.27 -18.31 -17.71
C PHE A 275 -24.26 -19.45 -17.86
N SER A 276 -24.24 -20.35 -16.88
CA SER A 276 -23.43 -21.56 -17.01
C SER A 276 -24.04 -22.49 -18.06
N VAL A 277 -23.22 -23.06 -18.93
CA VAL A 277 -23.70 -23.96 -20.00
C VAL A 277 -24.27 -25.28 -19.43
N ASN A 278 -23.78 -25.73 -18.26
CA ASN A 278 -24.08 -27.03 -17.70
C ASN A 278 -24.80 -26.95 -16.32
N GLN A 279 -25.14 -25.75 -15.86
CA GLN A 279 -25.74 -25.53 -14.55
C GLN A 279 -26.85 -24.49 -14.66
N ASP A 280 -27.98 -24.72 -13.98
CA ASP A 280 -29.02 -23.71 -13.81
C ASP A 280 -28.58 -22.68 -12.78
N ALA A 281 -27.67 -21.79 -13.20
CA ALA A 281 -27.11 -20.75 -12.35
C ALA A 281 -26.76 -19.51 -13.19
N MET A 282 -27.05 -18.34 -12.62
CA MET A 282 -26.61 -17.05 -13.12
C MET A 282 -25.36 -16.60 -12.35
N VAL A 283 -24.34 -16.17 -13.08
CA VAL A 283 -23.08 -15.70 -12.50
C VAL A 283 -22.83 -14.25 -12.94
N LYS A 284 -22.66 -13.38 -11.95
CA LYS A 284 -22.24 -12.01 -12.14
C LYS A 284 -20.81 -11.84 -11.63
N LEU A 285 -19.95 -11.30 -12.47
CA LEU A 285 -18.55 -11.04 -12.12
C LEU A 285 -18.36 -9.55 -11.84
N VAL A 286 -17.74 -9.22 -10.73
CA VAL A 286 -17.23 -7.86 -10.45
C VAL A 286 -15.74 -7.89 -10.65
N GLY A 287 -15.22 -7.04 -11.53
CA GLY A 287 -13.82 -7.02 -11.92
C GLY A 287 -13.13 -5.70 -11.56
N TRP A 288 -11.84 -5.81 -11.30
CA TRP A 288 -10.93 -4.71 -11.13
C TRP A 288 -9.64 -4.96 -11.93
N ALA A 289 -9.04 -3.90 -12.45
CA ALA A 289 -7.75 -3.98 -13.10
C ALA A 289 -6.94 -2.74 -12.76
N GLY A 290 -5.67 -2.91 -12.45
CA GLY A 290 -4.79 -1.80 -12.09
C GLY A 290 -3.48 -2.26 -11.49
N ASN A 291 -2.71 -1.32 -10.96
CA ASN A 291 -1.53 -1.60 -10.14
C ASN A 291 -1.19 -0.40 -9.26
N MET A 292 -0.33 -0.62 -8.27
CA MET A 292 0.32 0.47 -7.56
C MET A 292 1.58 0.91 -8.32
N THR A 293 1.83 2.20 -8.36
CA THR A 293 3.00 2.78 -9.01
C THR A 293 3.69 3.77 -8.08
N ILE A 294 4.99 3.93 -8.27
CA ILE A 294 5.83 4.86 -7.53
C ILE A 294 6.61 5.73 -8.51
N SER A 295 6.69 7.02 -8.25
CA SER A 295 7.50 7.95 -9.05
C SER A 295 8.82 8.32 -8.37
N ASN A 296 8.93 8.18 -7.05
CA ASN A 296 10.17 8.40 -6.33
C ASN A 296 10.29 7.41 -5.16
N SER A 297 11.17 6.43 -5.31
CA SER A 297 11.41 5.41 -4.30
C SER A 297 12.29 5.92 -3.15
N PHE A 298 13.19 6.87 -3.42
CA PHE A 298 14.13 7.39 -2.44
C PHE A 298 13.46 8.13 -1.27
N LEU A 299 12.32 8.79 -1.54
CA LEU A 299 11.53 9.51 -0.53
C LEU A 299 10.58 8.59 0.25
N GLN A 300 10.67 7.29 0.04
CA GLN A 300 9.91 6.29 0.80
C GLN A 300 10.84 5.53 1.72
N GLY A 301 10.33 5.10 2.85
CA GLY A 301 11.12 4.33 3.78
C GLY A 301 10.36 3.30 4.56
N VAL A 302 11.12 2.33 5.06
CA VAL A 302 10.65 1.29 5.95
C VAL A 302 11.56 1.19 7.15
N LEU A 303 10.95 1.05 8.31
CA LEU A 303 11.59 0.70 9.57
C LEU A 303 11.16 -0.72 9.93
N GLY A 304 12.12 -1.62 10.01
CA GLY A 304 11.93 -3.02 10.37
C GLY A 304 12.76 -3.46 11.59
N VAL A 305 12.63 -4.72 11.96
CA VAL A 305 13.41 -5.35 13.05
C VAL A 305 14.85 -5.61 12.67
#